data_99de6c8e2d3c4a798c39fca041238d12
#
_entry.id   99de6c8e2d3c4a798c39fca041238d12
#
_cell.length_a   1.000
_cell.length_b   1.000
_cell.length_c   1.000
_cell.angle_alpha   90.00
_cell.angle_beta   90.00
_cell.angle_gamma   90.00
#
_symmetry.space_group_name_H-M   'P 1'
#
loop_
_entity.id
_entity.type
_entity.pdbx_description
1 polymer ?
#
loop_
_entity_poly.entity_id
_entity_poly.type
_entity_poly.pdbx_seq_one_letter_code
_entity_poly.pdbx_strand_id
1 'polypeptide(L)'
;MTSAPEAGFKPTEVRTRKGRTLTVRVYNPEDFGALVEMYSNFEPKRVAQGLPPPDGPRIAHWLDQIQHSSHALLAFAGKKIVAHTLLCPIRQDEVEFTIFVLQDYREEGLGTAMSELTLAWALGMGLTKVFLTTELSNYRAIGLFRKLGFRTTSRDGDECEMRLDLPADSKAQAA
;
A
#
# COMPACT_ATOMS: atom_id res chain seq x y z
N MET A 1 -14.11 20.02 -10.64
CA MET A 1 -13.65 18.68 -10.19
C MET A 1 -13.05 18.85 -8.80
N THR A 2 -13.83 18.60 -7.79
CA THR A 2 -13.42 18.70 -6.39
C THR A 2 -12.51 17.52 -6.08
N SER A 3 -11.21 17.79 -5.87
CA SER A 3 -10.33 16.88 -5.16
C SER A 3 -10.97 16.60 -3.81
N ALA A 4 -11.25 15.32 -3.54
CA ALA A 4 -11.62 14.89 -2.21
C ALA A 4 -10.57 15.44 -1.23
N PRO A 5 -10.98 15.91 -0.03
CA PRO A 5 -10.02 16.38 0.94
C PRO A 5 -9.03 15.24 1.19
N GLU A 6 -7.75 15.50 0.93
CA GLU A 6 -6.66 14.66 1.41
C GLU A 6 -6.84 14.62 2.92
N ALA A 7 -7.51 13.57 3.41
CA ALA A 7 -7.76 13.40 4.83
C ALA A 7 -6.39 13.31 5.50
N GLY A 8 -5.99 14.40 6.05
CA GLY A 8 -4.81 14.86 6.73
C GLY A 8 -3.79 13.82 7.20
N PHE A 9 -3.22 13.00 6.31
CA PHE A 9 -2.05 12.22 6.68
C PHE A 9 -0.86 13.18 6.90
N LYS A 10 -0.32 13.17 8.10
CA LYS A 10 0.86 13.97 8.42
C LYS A 10 2.12 13.15 8.15
N PRO A 11 3.14 13.74 7.51
CA PRO A 11 4.43 13.08 7.36
C PRO A 11 4.92 12.50 8.69
N THR A 12 5.32 11.24 8.66
CA THR A 12 5.66 10.46 9.86
C THR A 12 7.01 9.77 9.66
N GLU A 13 7.85 9.77 10.68
CA GLU A 13 9.09 9.00 10.67
C GLU A 13 8.84 7.57 11.13
N VAL A 14 9.42 6.62 10.40
CA VAL A 14 9.44 5.20 10.73
C VAL A 14 10.87 4.75 10.93
N ARG A 15 11.14 4.09 12.05
CA ARG A 15 12.44 3.47 12.30
C ARG A 15 12.35 1.96 12.07
N THR A 16 13.19 1.46 11.18
CA THR A 16 13.26 0.03 10.89
C THR A 16 14.03 -0.73 11.98
N ARG A 17 13.87 -2.06 12.04
CA ARG A 17 14.60 -2.91 12.99
C ARG A 17 16.12 -2.87 12.79
N LYS A 18 16.59 -2.50 11.59
CA LYS A 18 18.02 -2.29 11.30
C LYS A 18 18.50 -0.86 11.63
N GLY A 19 17.64 -0.04 12.25
CA GLY A 19 17.97 1.31 12.70
C GLY A 19 17.94 2.39 11.62
N ARG A 20 17.39 2.09 10.43
CA ARG A 20 17.19 3.10 9.39
C ARG A 20 16.00 3.98 9.74
N THR A 21 16.12 5.29 9.56
CA THR A 21 15.00 6.24 9.70
C THR A 21 14.48 6.60 8.32
N LEU A 22 13.19 6.40 8.11
CA LEU A 22 12.49 6.63 6.86
C LEU A 22 11.37 7.64 7.09
N THR A 23 11.13 8.51 6.11
CA THR A 23 9.99 9.43 6.13
C THR A 23 8.84 8.85 5.31
N VAL A 24 7.67 8.76 5.90
CA VAL A 24 6.43 8.31 5.22
C VAL A 24 5.53 9.53 5.02
N ARG A 25 5.08 9.72 3.78
CA ARG A 25 4.13 10.77 3.43
C ARG A 25 3.25 10.38 2.24
N VAL A 26 2.22 11.17 1.99
CA VAL A 26 1.35 11.03 0.81
C VAL A 26 2.16 11.27 -0.47
N TYR A 27 1.82 10.52 -1.51
CA TYR A 27 2.34 10.73 -2.86
C TYR A 27 1.98 12.14 -3.38
N ASN A 28 2.93 12.78 -4.05
CA ASN A 28 2.73 14.00 -4.83
C ASN A 28 3.10 13.76 -6.29
N PRO A 29 2.50 14.46 -7.27
CA PRO A 29 2.82 14.29 -8.68
C PRO A 29 4.33 14.44 -9.02
N GLU A 30 5.06 15.23 -8.24
CA GLU A 30 6.52 15.41 -8.38
C GLU A 30 7.32 14.14 -8.07
N ASP A 31 6.73 13.18 -7.35
CA ASP A 31 7.35 11.90 -6.99
C ASP A 31 7.33 10.88 -8.12
N PHE A 32 6.59 11.15 -9.20
CA PHE A 32 6.36 10.18 -10.28
C PHE A 32 7.66 9.58 -10.83
N GLY A 33 8.65 10.42 -11.14
CA GLY A 33 9.95 9.97 -11.66
C GLY A 33 10.70 9.07 -10.68
N ALA A 34 10.74 9.44 -9.39
CA ALA A 34 11.36 8.63 -8.35
C ALA A 34 10.61 7.32 -8.10
N LEU A 35 9.29 7.32 -8.28
CA LEU A 35 8.47 6.12 -8.15
C LEU A 35 8.70 5.14 -9.32
N VAL A 36 8.82 5.66 -10.55
CA VAL A 36 9.25 4.86 -11.72
C VAL A 36 10.62 4.23 -11.48
N GLU A 37 11.56 4.98 -10.91
CA GLU A 37 12.90 4.49 -10.56
C GLU A 37 12.81 3.36 -9.51
N MET A 38 12.00 3.52 -8.45
CA MET A 38 11.77 2.47 -7.47
C MET A 38 11.33 1.18 -8.12
N TYR A 39 10.32 1.22 -8.99
CA TYR A 39 9.79 0.04 -9.66
C TYR A 39 10.74 -0.54 -10.70
N SER A 40 11.57 0.27 -11.34
CA SER A 40 12.63 -0.21 -12.25
C SER A 40 13.68 -1.06 -11.54
N ASN A 41 13.89 -0.80 -10.25
CA ASN A 41 14.82 -1.54 -9.38
C ASN A 41 14.13 -2.60 -8.50
N PHE A 42 12.82 -2.75 -8.62
CA PHE A 42 12.04 -3.69 -7.81
C PHE A 42 12.26 -5.13 -8.26
N GLU A 43 12.45 -6.02 -7.32
CA GLU A 43 12.55 -7.46 -7.54
C GLU A 43 11.52 -8.23 -6.65
N PRO A 44 10.99 -9.34 -7.12
CA PRO A 44 11.22 -10.01 -8.41
C PRO A 44 10.47 -9.36 -9.57
N LYS A 45 11.07 -9.39 -10.76
CA LYS A 45 10.41 -9.00 -12.01
C LYS A 45 9.77 -10.22 -12.63
N ARG A 46 8.48 -10.38 -12.44
CA ARG A 46 7.68 -11.46 -13.04
C ARG A 46 6.42 -10.89 -13.66
N VAL A 47 5.99 -11.52 -14.75
CA VAL A 47 4.64 -11.32 -15.26
C VAL A 47 3.72 -12.20 -14.40
N ALA A 48 3.29 -11.65 -13.27
CA ALA A 48 2.35 -12.29 -12.38
C ALA A 48 1.36 -11.24 -11.87
N GLN A 49 0.15 -11.65 -11.60
CA GLN A 49 -0.88 -10.78 -11.07
C GLN A 49 -0.44 -10.25 -9.70
N GLY A 50 -0.62 -8.94 -9.48
CA GLY A 50 -0.20 -8.28 -8.25
C GLY A 50 1.29 -7.89 -8.16
N LEU A 51 2.07 -8.11 -9.21
CA LEU A 51 3.45 -7.61 -9.32
C LEU A 51 3.54 -6.42 -10.30
N PRO A 52 4.52 -5.52 -10.11
CA PRO A 52 4.75 -4.44 -11.04
C PRO A 52 5.10 -4.95 -12.44
N PRO A 53 4.77 -4.19 -13.51
CA PRO A 53 5.19 -4.52 -14.86
C PRO A 53 6.72 -4.69 -14.97
N PRO A 54 7.23 -5.47 -15.92
CA PRO A 54 8.66 -5.84 -15.98
C PRO A 54 9.58 -4.75 -16.56
N ASP A 55 9.08 -3.75 -17.26
CA ASP A 55 9.88 -2.74 -17.96
C ASP A 55 9.43 -1.31 -17.70
N GLY A 56 10.31 -0.36 -17.91
CA GLY A 56 10.10 1.06 -17.61
C GLY A 56 8.87 1.68 -18.29
N PRO A 57 8.64 1.53 -19.61
CA PRO A 57 7.46 2.08 -20.27
C PRO A 57 6.14 1.55 -19.72
N ARG A 58 6.06 0.25 -19.42
CA ARG A 58 4.87 -0.36 -18.82
C ARG A 58 4.69 0.05 -17.38
N ILE A 59 5.77 0.19 -16.60
CA ILE A 59 5.73 0.72 -15.24
C ILE A 59 5.16 2.15 -15.25
N ALA A 60 5.68 3.04 -16.09
CA ALA A 60 5.22 4.42 -16.18
C ALA A 60 3.73 4.49 -16.55
N HIS A 61 3.30 3.72 -17.55
CA HIS A 61 1.90 3.66 -17.96
C HIS A 61 0.98 3.13 -16.86
N TRP A 62 1.38 2.06 -16.19
CA TRP A 62 0.63 1.48 -15.06
C TRP A 62 0.52 2.47 -13.90
N LEU A 63 1.62 3.12 -13.51
CA LEU A 63 1.62 4.14 -12.46
C LEU A 63 0.74 5.34 -12.81
N ASP A 64 0.80 5.81 -14.04
CA ASP A 64 -0.04 6.92 -14.50
C ASP A 64 -1.54 6.59 -14.34
N GLN A 65 -1.93 5.37 -14.67
CA GLN A 65 -3.32 4.93 -14.52
C GLN A 65 -3.77 4.85 -13.05
N ILE A 66 -2.94 4.26 -12.18
CA ILE A 66 -3.36 4.04 -10.78
C ILE A 66 -3.29 5.30 -9.91
N GLN A 67 -2.38 6.24 -10.19
CA GLN A 67 -2.23 7.47 -9.39
C GLN A 67 -3.48 8.37 -9.41
N HIS A 68 -4.24 8.34 -10.49
CA HIS A 68 -5.44 9.17 -10.63
C HIS A 68 -6.65 8.63 -9.87
N SER A 69 -6.63 7.37 -9.46
CA SER A 69 -7.77 6.68 -8.85
C SER A 69 -7.49 6.06 -7.49
N SER A 70 -6.30 6.29 -6.91
CA SER A 70 -5.89 5.70 -5.65
C SER A 70 -5.35 6.73 -4.66
N HIS A 71 -5.36 6.35 -3.37
CA HIS A 71 -4.62 7.05 -2.32
C HIS A 71 -3.32 6.30 -2.06
N ALA A 72 -2.20 7.01 -2.00
CA ALA A 72 -0.89 6.39 -1.91
C ALA A 72 -0.01 7.00 -0.81
N LEU A 73 0.67 6.14 -0.04
CA LEU A 73 1.76 6.53 0.85
C LEU A 73 3.09 6.03 0.30
N LEU A 74 4.11 6.85 0.44
CA LEU A 74 5.48 6.55 0.06
C LEU A 74 6.40 6.60 1.26
N ALA A 75 7.32 5.65 1.36
CA ALA A 75 8.42 5.70 2.32
C ALA A 75 9.72 6.11 1.60
N PHE A 76 10.42 7.06 2.20
CA PHE A 76 11.65 7.65 1.67
C PHE A 76 12.85 7.33 2.56
N ALA A 77 13.92 6.83 1.95
CA ALA A 77 15.26 6.83 2.51
C ALA A 77 16.04 7.99 1.87
N GLY A 78 16.10 9.14 2.55
CA GLY A 78 16.54 10.38 1.93
C GLY A 78 15.62 10.78 0.77
N LYS A 79 16.15 10.79 -0.45
CA LYS A 79 15.38 11.09 -1.67
C LYS A 79 14.84 9.85 -2.39
N LYS A 80 15.28 8.66 -1.99
CA LYS A 80 14.92 7.40 -2.64
C LYS A 80 13.62 6.86 -2.05
N ILE A 81 12.66 6.54 -2.92
CA ILE A 81 11.45 5.82 -2.53
C ILE A 81 11.81 4.34 -2.34
N VAL A 82 11.43 3.77 -1.20
CA VAL A 82 11.77 2.40 -0.81
C VAL A 82 10.55 1.53 -0.51
N ALA A 83 9.38 2.14 -0.34
CA ALA A 83 8.11 1.44 -0.23
C ALA A 83 6.96 2.30 -0.74
N HIS A 84 5.91 1.64 -1.21
CA HIS A 84 4.71 2.24 -1.75
C HIS A 84 3.50 1.42 -1.31
N THR A 85 2.50 2.08 -0.74
CA THR A 85 1.19 1.49 -0.46
C THR A 85 0.11 2.21 -1.25
N LEU A 86 -0.90 1.47 -1.63
CA LEU A 86 -2.04 1.93 -2.42
C LEU A 86 -3.34 1.52 -1.74
N LEU A 87 -4.29 2.44 -1.75
CA LEU A 87 -5.70 2.21 -1.47
C LEU A 87 -6.48 2.58 -2.73
N CYS A 88 -6.95 1.56 -3.45
CA CYS A 88 -7.73 1.73 -4.67
C CYS A 88 -9.23 1.62 -4.35
N PRO A 89 -10.00 2.72 -4.35
CA PRO A 89 -11.43 2.68 -4.06
C PRO A 89 -12.19 1.80 -5.06
N ILE A 90 -13.02 0.89 -4.56
CA ILE A 90 -13.89 0.02 -5.36
C ILE A 90 -15.35 0.43 -5.18
N ARG A 91 -15.73 0.73 -3.94
CA ARG A 91 -17.06 1.22 -3.57
C ARG A 91 -16.91 2.32 -2.52
N GLN A 92 -18.02 2.87 -2.05
CA GLN A 92 -18.02 4.02 -1.13
C GLN A 92 -17.19 3.81 0.15
N ASP A 93 -17.20 2.60 0.70
CA ASP A 93 -16.53 2.25 1.96
C ASP A 93 -15.53 1.10 1.84
N GLU A 94 -15.27 0.65 0.60
CA GLU A 94 -14.42 -0.52 0.30
C GLU A 94 -13.26 -0.14 -0.60
N VAL A 95 -12.07 -0.58 -0.22
CA VAL A 95 -10.82 -0.36 -0.96
C VAL A 95 -10.02 -1.63 -1.14
N GLU A 96 -9.31 -1.72 -2.24
CA GLU A 96 -8.24 -2.69 -2.43
C GLU A 96 -6.94 -2.11 -1.90
N PHE A 97 -6.25 -2.88 -1.06
CA PHE A 97 -4.96 -2.53 -0.49
C PHE A 97 -3.84 -3.26 -1.19
N THR A 98 -2.79 -2.52 -1.53
CA THR A 98 -1.58 -3.08 -2.13
C THR A 98 -0.34 -2.47 -1.48
N ILE A 99 0.71 -3.26 -1.31
CA ILE A 99 1.99 -2.82 -0.77
C ILE A 99 3.16 -3.39 -1.55
N PHE A 100 4.15 -2.55 -1.81
CA PHE A 100 5.43 -2.92 -2.39
C PHE A 100 6.56 -2.38 -1.52
N VAL A 101 7.53 -3.21 -1.21
CA VAL A 101 8.75 -2.86 -0.46
C VAL A 101 9.95 -3.32 -1.25
N LEU A 102 10.89 -2.39 -1.51
CA LEU A 102 12.16 -2.72 -2.16
C LEU A 102 12.88 -3.84 -1.39
N GLN A 103 13.49 -4.75 -2.11
CA GLN A 103 14.14 -5.95 -1.56
C GLN A 103 15.13 -5.66 -0.44
N ASP A 104 15.92 -4.59 -0.54
CA ASP A 104 16.93 -4.20 0.46
C ASP A 104 16.32 -3.66 1.76
N TYR A 105 15.02 -3.40 1.79
CA TYR A 105 14.27 -2.87 2.94
C TYR A 105 13.25 -3.88 3.50
N ARG A 106 13.25 -5.10 2.98
CA ARG A 106 12.40 -6.18 3.48
C ARG A 106 12.97 -6.75 4.78
N GLU A 107 12.12 -7.45 5.53
CA GLU A 107 12.49 -8.11 6.80
C GLU A 107 12.98 -7.17 7.91
N GLU A 108 12.74 -5.87 7.77
CA GLU A 108 13.09 -4.85 8.76
C GLU A 108 11.88 -4.29 9.52
N GLY A 109 10.67 -4.81 9.27
CA GLY A 109 9.43 -4.30 9.85
C GLY A 109 8.77 -3.16 9.06
N LEU A 110 9.38 -2.72 7.95
CA LEU A 110 8.84 -1.63 7.14
C LEU A 110 7.47 -1.97 6.54
N GLY A 111 7.28 -3.19 6.03
CA GLY A 111 5.98 -3.63 5.49
C GLY A 111 4.86 -3.55 6.53
N THR A 112 5.14 -3.95 7.77
CA THR A 112 4.19 -3.84 8.88
C THR A 112 3.87 -2.39 9.19
N ALA A 113 4.87 -1.54 9.37
CA ALA A 113 4.69 -0.13 9.69
C ALA A 113 3.91 0.62 8.59
N MET A 114 4.25 0.40 7.32
CA MET A 114 3.55 1.00 6.18
C MET A 114 2.09 0.54 6.11
N SER A 115 1.83 -0.73 6.34
CA SER A 115 0.47 -1.28 6.35
C SER A 115 -0.37 -0.69 7.48
N GLU A 116 0.17 -0.62 8.70
CA GLU A 116 -0.51 -0.03 9.86
C GLU A 116 -0.84 1.45 9.62
N LEU A 117 0.09 2.24 9.12
CA LEU A 117 -0.12 3.65 8.79
C LEU A 117 -1.19 3.83 7.70
N THR A 118 -1.16 2.99 6.67
CA THR A 118 -2.12 3.05 5.57
C THR A 118 -3.52 2.65 6.02
N LEU A 119 -3.66 1.62 6.86
CA LEU A 119 -4.95 1.19 7.42
C LEU A 119 -5.53 2.23 8.39
N ALA A 120 -4.69 2.86 9.21
CA ALA A 120 -5.12 3.96 10.08
C ALA A 120 -5.59 5.17 9.26
N TRP A 121 -4.89 5.48 8.16
CA TRP A 121 -5.29 6.53 7.24
C TRP A 121 -6.61 6.21 6.52
N ALA A 122 -6.78 4.96 6.06
CA ALA A 122 -8.03 4.48 5.47
C ALA A 122 -9.22 4.67 6.43
N LEU A 123 -9.04 4.30 7.69
CA LEU A 123 -10.06 4.50 8.73
C LEU A 123 -10.39 5.99 8.93
N GLY A 124 -9.37 6.85 8.95
CA GLY A 124 -9.56 8.31 9.04
C GLY A 124 -10.32 8.92 7.85
N MET A 125 -10.29 8.26 6.69
CA MET A 125 -11.08 8.61 5.50
C MET A 125 -12.50 8.02 5.51
N GLY A 126 -12.89 7.26 6.53
CA GLY A 126 -14.18 6.59 6.62
C GLY A 126 -14.26 5.27 5.84
N LEU A 127 -13.14 4.73 5.40
CA LEU A 127 -13.08 3.44 4.73
C LEU A 127 -13.09 2.33 5.78
N THR A 128 -14.02 1.40 5.67
CA THR A 128 -14.21 0.37 6.69
C THR A 128 -13.99 -1.05 6.20
N LYS A 129 -13.96 -1.25 4.87
CA LYS A 129 -13.75 -2.55 4.26
C LYS A 129 -12.50 -2.53 3.40
N VAL A 130 -11.53 -3.34 3.76
CA VAL A 130 -10.27 -3.45 3.04
C VAL A 130 -10.10 -4.89 2.56
N PHE A 131 -9.78 -5.06 1.30
CA PHE A 131 -9.42 -6.37 0.79
C PHE A 131 -8.11 -6.30 0.01
N LEU A 132 -7.50 -7.43 -0.20
CA LEU A 132 -6.32 -7.60 -1.01
C LEU A 132 -6.32 -8.99 -1.66
N THR A 133 -5.59 -9.10 -2.75
CA THR A 133 -5.29 -10.38 -3.40
C THR A 133 -3.80 -10.63 -3.37
N THR A 134 -3.38 -11.84 -3.05
CA THR A 134 -1.98 -12.25 -3.06
C THR A 134 -1.83 -13.69 -3.49
N GLU A 135 -0.66 -14.06 -4.00
CA GLU A 135 -0.36 -15.45 -4.32
C GLU A 135 -0.27 -16.32 -3.06
N LEU A 136 -0.79 -17.54 -3.12
CA LEU A 136 -0.72 -18.53 -2.03
C LEU A 136 0.73 -18.88 -1.65
N SER A 137 1.67 -18.78 -2.59
CA SER A 137 3.10 -18.97 -2.37
C SER A 137 3.77 -17.81 -1.60
N ASN A 138 3.11 -16.65 -1.50
CA ASN A 138 3.64 -15.48 -0.79
C ASN A 138 3.38 -15.57 0.72
N TYR A 139 3.98 -16.56 1.37
CA TYR A 139 3.78 -16.83 2.80
C TYR A 139 4.12 -15.64 3.71
N ARG A 140 5.09 -14.81 3.29
CA ARG A 140 5.49 -13.61 4.05
C ARG A 140 4.39 -12.57 4.08
N ALA A 141 3.83 -12.25 2.92
CA ALA A 141 2.71 -11.33 2.81
C ALA A 141 1.48 -11.85 3.55
N ILE A 142 1.12 -13.11 3.36
CA ILE A 142 0.01 -13.74 4.07
C ILE A 142 0.22 -13.69 5.59
N GLY A 143 1.43 -13.97 6.07
CA GLY A 143 1.78 -13.88 7.49
C GLY A 143 1.66 -12.46 8.03
N LEU A 144 2.12 -11.44 7.27
CA LEU A 144 1.95 -10.04 7.61
C LEU A 144 0.46 -9.66 7.71
N PHE A 145 -0.32 -9.97 6.69
CA PHE A 145 -1.72 -9.58 6.64
C PHE A 145 -2.56 -10.27 7.73
N ARG A 146 -2.27 -11.52 8.06
CA ARG A 146 -2.91 -12.21 9.20
C ARG A 146 -2.61 -11.51 10.53
N LYS A 147 -1.38 -11.05 10.76
CA LYS A 147 -1.01 -10.28 11.96
C LYS A 147 -1.77 -8.96 12.05
N LEU A 148 -2.10 -8.35 10.92
CA LEU A 148 -2.92 -7.13 10.83
C LEU A 148 -4.43 -7.38 10.97
N GLY A 149 -4.85 -8.65 11.07
CA GLY A 149 -6.24 -9.03 11.25
C GLY A 149 -6.99 -9.42 9.98
N PHE A 150 -6.32 -9.44 8.82
CA PHE A 150 -6.93 -9.94 7.60
C PHE A 150 -7.24 -11.44 7.69
N ARG A 151 -8.38 -11.80 7.12
CA ARG A 151 -8.84 -13.20 7.02
C ARG A 151 -8.94 -13.60 5.56
N THR A 152 -8.53 -14.82 5.24
CA THR A 152 -8.72 -15.39 3.89
C THR A 152 -10.22 -15.62 3.66
N THR A 153 -10.75 -15.05 2.59
CA THR A 153 -12.18 -15.14 2.21
C THR A 153 -12.43 -16.01 1.00
N SER A 154 -11.48 -16.08 0.07
CA SER A 154 -11.56 -16.97 -1.08
C SER A 154 -10.19 -17.43 -1.54
N ARG A 155 -10.17 -18.52 -2.30
CA ARG A 155 -9.00 -19.05 -2.99
C ARG A 155 -9.42 -19.45 -4.39
N ASP A 156 -8.66 -19.01 -5.37
CA ASP A 156 -8.87 -19.35 -6.77
C ASP A 156 -7.50 -19.61 -7.44
N GLY A 157 -7.27 -20.86 -7.82
CA GLY A 157 -5.96 -21.30 -8.32
C GLY A 157 -4.85 -21.00 -7.32
N ASP A 158 -3.85 -20.24 -7.74
CA ASP A 158 -2.69 -19.86 -6.94
C ASP A 158 -2.90 -18.55 -6.14
N GLU A 159 -4.08 -17.96 -6.20
CA GLU A 159 -4.40 -16.69 -5.54
C GLU A 159 -5.31 -16.89 -4.33
N CYS A 160 -5.17 -15.99 -3.36
CA CYS A 160 -6.14 -15.86 -2.27
C CYS A 160 -6.53 -14.41 -2.08
N GLU A 161 -7.82 -14.21 -1.82
CA GLU A 161 -8.36 -12.94 -1.36
C GLU A 161 -8.37 -12.93 0.17
N MET A 162 -7.97 -11.81 0.74
CA MET A 162 -8.03 -11.57 2.18
C MET A 162 -8.80 -10.27 2.45
N ARG A 163 -9.56 -10.26 3.55
CA ARG A 163 -10.38 -9.11 3.94
C ARG A 163 -10.15 -8.71 5.39
N LEU A 164 -10.29 -7.41 5.63
CA LEU A 164 -10.25 -6.80 6.95
C LEU A 164 -11.41 -5.80 7.05
N ASP A 165 -12.20 -5.93 8.12
CA ASP A 165 -13.15 -4.90 8.52
C ASP A 165 -12.47 -3.98 9.55
N LEU A 166 -12.34 -2.70 9.21
CA LEU A 166 -11.84 -1.69 10.13
C LEU A 166 -12.98 -1.25 11.06
N PRO A 167 -12.72 -1.00 12.36
CA PRO A 167 -13.75 -0.58 13.29
C PRO A 167 -14.32 0.78 12.85
N ALA A 168 -15.64 0.85 12.64
CA ALA A 168 -16.30 2.12 12.41
C ALA A 168 -16.11 3.00 13.65
N ASP A 169 -15.66 4.25 13.49
CA ASP A 169 -15.56 5.20 14.58
C ASP A 169 -16.93 5.39 15.23
N SER A 170 -17.05 5.00 16.49
CA SER A 170 -18.27 5.20 17.29
C SER A 170 -18.60 6.69 17.54
N LYS A 171 -17.78 7.61 17.02
CA LYS A 171 -18.00 9.07 17.14
C LYS A 171 -18.88 9.68 16.05
N ALA A 172 -19.20 8.95 14.99
CA ALA A 172 -20.09 9.46 13.93
C ALA A 172 -21.60 9.20 14.21
N GLN A 173 -21.95 8.51 15.29
CA GLN A 173 -23.35 8.23 15.65
C GLN A 173 -23.90 9.10 16.78
N ALA A 174 -23.18 10.13 17.23
CA ALA A 174 -23.61 11.05 18.27
C ALA A 174 -23.71 12.50 17.74
N ALA A 175 -24.40 12.66 16.62
CA ALA A 175 -24.83 13.99 16.15
C ALA A 175 -26.20 13.91 15.49
#